data_4f4f6a04f97c4c6fbb095479781962a7
#
_entry.id   4f4f6a04f97c4c6fbb095479781962a7
#
_cell.length_a   1.000
_cell.length_b   1.000
_cell.length_c   1.000
_cell.angle_alpha   90.00
_cell.angle_beta   90.00
_cell.angle_gamma   90.00
#
_symmetry.space_group_name_H-M   'P 1'
#
loop_
_entity.id
_entity.type
_entity.pdbx_description
1 polymer ?
#
loop_
_entity_poly.entity_id
_entity_poly.type
_entity_poly.pdbx_seq_one_letter_code
_entity_poly.pdbx_strand_id
1 'polypeptide(L)'
;MFEEFIRQYFVQTGLGWAAAGAMLTVMFGGVGSALGIRVAASEAAGVLSEKPELFGKLLILMALPGTQGFYSFIGAIFIASRTGLMGGAVTVPPIVGVALLFVGIGQGIVEWRSAIYQGETSAAAINLVAKRPDEAGRAIIMPALVETYAVVALLAAILMTLWLTNSSLTVANPLAAGA
;
A
#
# COMPACT_ATOMS: atom_id res chain seq x y z
N MET A 1 5.95 9.93 32.33
CA MET A 1 5.76 10.36 30.93
C MET A 1 5.87 9.19 29.94
N PHE A 2 7.02 8.51 29.79
CA PHE A 2 7.15 7.37 28.82
C PHE A 2 6.27 6.18 29.20
N GLU A 3 6.28 5.72 30.45
CA GLU A 3 5.43 4.63 30.94
C GLU A 3 3.94 4.94 30.78
N GLU A 4 3.54 6.17 31.02
CA GLU A 4 2.16 6.62 30.87
C GLU A 4 1.73 6.63 29.40
N PHE A 5 2.62 7.07 28.49
CA PHE A 5 2.43 6.97 27.05
C PHE A 5 2.22 5.51 26.60
N ILE A 6 3.12 4.59 27.00
CA ILE A 6 2.99 3.16 26.67
C ILE A 6 1.68 2.60 27.21
N ARG A 7 1.36 2.89 28.46
CA ARG A 7 0.12 2.43 29.09
C ARG A 7 -1.11 2.92 28.33
N GLN A 8 -1.15 4.19 27.97
CA GLN A 8 -2.31 4.82 27.33
C GLN A 8 -2.51 4.33 25.90
N TYR A 9 -1.45 4.31 25.08
CA TYR A 9 -1.56 4.04 23.64
C TYR A 9 -1.45 2.58 23.24
N PHE A 10 -0.89 1.72 24.10
CA PHE A 10 -0.67 0.30 23.76
C PHE A 10 -1.39 -0.67 24.70
N VAL A 11 -1.69 -0.26 25.96
CA VAL A 11 -2.32 -1.15 26.95
C VAL A 11 -3.78 -0.78 27.19
N GLN A 12 -4.12 0.50 27.29
CA GLN A 12 -5.50 0.96 27.51
C GLN A 12 -6.28 1.13 26.22
N THR A 13 -5.59 1.49 25.13
CA THR A 13 -6.18 1.63 23.80
C THR A 13 -5.37 0.86 22.77
N GLY A 14 -5.96 0.67 21.57
CA GLY A 14 -5.30 0.07 20.42
C GLY A 14 -4.60 1.05 19.49
N LEU A 15 -4.51 2.34 19.85
CA LEU A 15 -4.00 3.39 18.98
C LEU A 15 -2.57 3.15 18.49
N GLY A 16 -1.65 2.78 19.39
CA GLY A 16 -0.26 2.52 19.05
C GLY A 16 -0.11 1.34 18.08
N TRP A 17 -0.86 0.27 18.32
CA TRP A 17 -0.86 -0.90 17.45
C TRP A 17 -1.46 -0.59 16.07
N ALA A 18 -2.57 0.14 16.01
CA ALA A 18 -3.19 0.57 14.76
C ALA A 18 -2.28 1.50 13.96
N ALA A 19 -1.60 2.46 14.62
CA ALA A 19 -0.62 3.33 14.00
C ALA A 19 0.56 2.56 13.42
N ALA A 20 1.08 1.57 14.16
CA ALA A 20 2.13 0.69 13.66
C ALA A 20 1.68 -0.10 12.42
N GLY A 21 0.45 -0.64 12.43
CA GLY A 21 -0.14 -1.33 11.27
C GLY A 21 -0.27 -0.42 10.06
N ALA A 22 -0.82 0.77 10.24
CA ALA A 22 -0.93 1.77 9.18
C ALA A 22 0.44 2.15 8.60
N MET A 23 1.45 2.34 9.44
CA MET A 23 2.79 2.71 8.99
C MET A 23 3.51 1.57 8.28
N LEU A 24 3.38 0.33 8.77
CA LEU A 24 3.98 -0.85 8.13
C LEU A 24 3.39 -1.11 6.74
N THR A 25 2.07 -0.90 6.56
CA THR A 25 1.45 -1.02 5.24
C THR A 25 2.10 -0.06 4.23
N VAL A 26 2.26 1.23 4.59
CA VAL A 26 2.90 2.24 3.72
C VAL A 26 4.36 1.90 3.45
N MET A 27 5.08 1.47 4.49
CA MET A 27 6.49 1.12 4.37
C MET A 27 6.70 -0.02 3.36
N PHE A 28 5.97 -1.12 3.50
CA PHE A 28 6.10 -2.26 2.58
C PHE A 28 5.67 -1.93 1.16
N GLY A 29 4.49 -1.32 0.97
CA GLY A 29 4.02 -0.96 -0.36
C GLY A 29 4.88 0.11 -1.04
N GLY A 30 5.35 1.10 -0.29
CA GLY A 30 6.25 2.13 -0.80
C GLY A 30 7.61 1.57 -1.25
N VAL A 31 8.22 0.72 -0.42
CA VAL A 31 9.47 0.03 -0.79
C VAL A 31 9.26 -0.88 -2.00
N GLY A 32 8.15 -1.63 -2.03
CA GLY A 32 7.79 -2.49 -3.16
C GLY A 32 7.66 -1.70 -4.46
N SER A 33 6.91 -0.60 -4.44
CA SER A 33 6.72 0.27 -5.59
C SER A 33 8.03 0.89 -6.09
N ALA A 34 8.87 1.36 -5.19
CA ALA A 34 10.20 1.88 -5.56
C ALA A 34 11.06 0.82 -6.25
N LEU A 35 11.06 -0.41 -5.74
CA LEU A 35 11.79 -1.54 -6.34
C LEU A 35 11.20 -1.93 -7.70
N GLY A 36 9.89 -2.02 -7.84
CA GLY A 36 9.23 -2.35 -9.10
C GLY A 36 9.45 -1.30 -10.18
N ILE A 37 9.29 -0.01 -9.84
CA ILE A 37 9.60 1.11 -10.75
C ILE A 37 11.06 1.05 -11.18
N ARG A 38 11.99 0.80 -10.26
CA ARG A 38 13.42 0.69 -10.58
C ARG A 38 13.68 -0.38 -11.63
N VAL A 39 13.08 -1.56 -11.51
CA VAL A 39 13.24 -2.66 -12.47
C VAL A 39 12.74 -2.24 -13.86
N ALA A 40 11.50 -1.75 -13.95
CA ALA A 40 10.89 -1.32 -15.21
C ALA A 40 11.66 -0.14 -15.85
N ALA A 41 12.03 0.87 -15.04
CA ALA A 41 12.73 2.06 -15.53
C ALA A 41 14.16 1.74 -16.00
N SER A 42 14.84 0.82 -15.34
CA SER A 42 16.19 0.38 -15.79
C SER A 42 16.12 -0.27 -17.17
N GLU A 43 15.12 -1.11 -17.42
CA GLU A 43 14.90 -1.73 -18.72
C GLU A 43 14.52 -0.70 -19.77
N ALA A 44 13.61 0.22 -19.43
CA ALA A 44 13.21 1.29 -20.33
C ALA A 44 14.38 2.20 -20.73
N ALA A 45 15.29 2.51 -19.82
CA ALA A 45 16.46 3.33 -20.09
C ALA A 45 17.35 2.70 -21.19
N GLY A 46 17.56 1.38 -21.15
CA GLY A 46 18.26 0.66 -22.23
C GLY A 46 17.60 0.83 -23.59
N VAL A 47 16.27 0.63 -23.65
CA VAL A 47 15.50 0.78 -24.89
C VAL A 47 15.51 2.23 -25.39
N LEU A 48 15.33 3.20 -24.49
CA LEU A 48 15.24 4.62 -24.84
C LEU A 48 16.58 5.21 -25.31
N SER A 49 17.71 4.60 -24.94
CA SER A 49 19.03 5.00 -25.47
C SER A 49 19.15 4.76 -26.98
N GLU A 50 18.41 3.76 -27.51
CA GLU A 50 18.40 3.42 -28.93
C GLU A 50 17.12 3.95 -29.64
N LYS A 51 15.99 4.05 -28.93
CA LYS A 51 14.66 4.37 -29.47
C LYS A 51 13.94 5.42 -28.61
N PRO A 52 14.43 6.67 -28.58
CA PRO A 52 13.88 7.72 -27.71
C PRO A 52 12.41 8.07 -28.03
N GLU A 53 11.94 7.82 -29.24
CA GLU A 53 10.57 8.05 -29.69
C GLU A 53 9.55 7.14 -28.95
N LEU A 54 9.99 6.08 -28.29
CA LEU A 54 9.12 5.19 -27.54
C LEU A 54 8.81 5.67 -26.13
N PHE A 55 9.38 6.79 -25.67
CA PHE A 55 9.23 7.28 -24.31
C PHE A 55 7.78 7.30 -23.81
N GLY A 56 6.85 7.87 -24.60
CA GLY A 56 5.44 7.95 -24.20
C GLY A 56 4.76 6.58 -24.04
N LYS A 57 5.17 5.58 -24.83
CA LYS A 57 4.64 4.22 -24.73
C LYS A 57 5.20 3.47 -23.50
N LEU A 58 6.47 3.69 -23.20
CA LEU A 58 7.15 3.03 -22.08
C LEU A 58 6.84 3.67 -20.73
N LEU A 59 6.47 4.97 -20.72
CA LEU A 59 6.16 5.70 -19.48
C LEU A 59 5.10 4.99 -18.63
N ILE A 60 4.03 4.50 -19.27
CA ILE A 60 2.95 3.79 -18.57
C ILE A 60 3.49 2.51 -17.93
N LEU A 61 4.28 1.73 -18.66
CA LEU A 61 4.88 0.49 -18.16
C LEU A 61 5.84 0.73 -17.00
N MET A 62 6.58 1.84 -17.00
CA MET A 62 7.44 2.24 -15.89
C MET A 62 6.65 2.67 -14.65
N ALA A 63 5.49 3.33 -14.85
CA ALA A 63 4.69 3.90 -13.76
C ALA A 63 3.80 2.88 -13.04
N LEU A 64 3.35 1.83 -13.73
CA LEU A 64 2.41 0.83 -13.18
C LEU A 64 2.84 0.26 -11.83
N PRO A 65 4.11 -0.14 -11.59
CA PRO A 65 4.51 -0.68 -10.29
C PRO A 65 4.46 0.32 -9.12
N GLY A 66 4.08 1.57 -9.39
CA GLY A 66 3.86 2.61 -8.38
C GLY A 66 2.50 2.53 -7.69
N THR A 67 1.52 1.87 -8.28
CA THR A 67 0.14 1.84 -7.79
C THR A 67 0.00 1.18 -6.43
N GLN A 68 0.80 0.16 -6.11
CA GLN A 68 0.78 -0.54 -4.82
C GLN A 68 1.17 0.36 -3.64
N GLY A 69 2.06 1.33 -3.86
CA GLY A 69 2.38 2.36 -2.86
C GLY A 69 1.16 3.22 -2.53
N PHE A 70 0.36 3.59 -3.53
CA PHE A 70 -0.89 4.32 -3.32
C PHE A 70 -1.95 3.46 -2.63
N TYR A 71 -2.09 2.17 -2.97
CA TYR A 71 -3.01 1.25 -2.29
C TYR A 71 -2.65 1.08 -0.82
N SER A 72 -1.37 0.95 -0.51
CA SER A 72 -0.88 0.92 0.87
C SER A 72 -1.19 2.21 1.63
N PHE A 73 -1.03 3.36 0.99
CA PHE A 73 -1.37 4.66 1.58
C PHE A 73 -2.87 4.79 1.84
N ILE A 74 -3.73 4.36 0.91
CA ILE A 74 -5.19 4.34 1.11
C ILE A 74 -5.55 3.45 2.30
N GLY A 75 -5.00 2.24 2.39
CA GLY A 75 -5.22 1.34 3.53
C GLY A 75 -4.79 1.95 4.86
N ALA A 76 -3.64 2.61 4.90
CA ALA A 76 -3.14 3.28 6.10
C ALA A 76 -4.06 4.44 6.55
N ILE A 77 -4.48 5.31 5.61
CA ILE A 77 -5.44 6.39 5.91
C ILE A 77 -6.75 5.80 6.42
N PHE A 78 -7.20 4.69 5.82
CA PHE A 78 -8.43 4.04 6.23
C PHE A 78 -8.34 3.51 7.67
N ILE A 79 -7.26 2.83 8.04
CA ILE A 79 -6.99 2.42 9.42
C ILE A 79 -6.97 3.66 10.35
N ALA A 80 -6.22 4.70 9.99
CA ALA A 80 -6.09 5.91 10.80
C ALA A 80 -7.43 6.62 11.03
N SER A 81 -8.26 6.72 9.99
CA SER A 81 -9.57 7.38 10.06
C SER A 81 -10.56 6.59 10.95
N ARG A 82 -10.49 5.26 10.93
CA ARG A 82 -11.40 4.38 11.66
C ARG A 82 -11.02 4.18 13.13
N THR A 83 -9.79 4.49 13.50
CA THR A 83 -9.27 4.26 14.86
C THR A 83 -9.16 5.51 15.72
N GLY A 84 -9.53 6.67 15.19
CA GLY A 84 -9.42 7.96 15.89
C GLY A 84 -8.00 8.56 15.88
N LEU A 85 -7.05 8.00 15.11
CA LEU A 85 -5.70 8.58 14.94
C LEU A 85 -5.73 9.94 14.23
N MET A 86 -6.77 10.19 13.41
CA MET A 86 -7.00 11.47 12.74
C MET A 86 -7.96 12.40 13.50
N GLY A 87 -8.20 12.12 14.77
CA GLY A 87 -9.19 12.78 15.60
C GLY A 87 -10.49 11.98 15.70
N GLY A 88 -11.26 12.22 16.75
CA GLY A 88 -12.52 11.51 17.03
C GLY A 88 -12.69 11.20 18.52
N ALA A 89 -13.95 11.10 18.98
CA ALA A 89 -14.28 10.88 20.39
C ALA A 89 -14.01 9.43 20.84
N VAL A 90 -13.91 8.49 19.91
CA VAL A 90 -13.75 7.06 20.19
C VAL A 90 -12.54 6.47 19.45
N THR A 91 -11.99 5.43 20.03
CA THR A 91 -10.91 4.63 19.45
C THR A 91 -11.20 3.14 19.66
N VAL A 92 -10.24 2.28 19.35
CA VAL A 92 -10.37 0.83 19.47
C VAL A 92 -9.64 0.29 20.70
N PRO A 93 -10.11 -0.81 21.32
CA PRO A 93 -9.39 -1.47 22.40
C PRO A 93 -8.10 -2.15 21.89
N PRO A 94 -7.15 -2.48 22.79
CA PRO A 94 -5.84 -3.03 22.42
C PRO A 94 -5.91 -4.27 21.51
N ILE A 95 -6.82 -5.18 21.77
CA ILE A 95 -6.97 -6.41 20.97
C ILE A 95 -7.34 -6.12 19.52
N VAL A 96 -8.20 -5.12 19.28
CA VAL A 96 -8.56 -4.66 17.95
C VAL A 96 -7.39 -3.93 17.29
N GLY A 97 -6.64 -3.13 18.07
CA GLY A 97 -5.42 -2.49 17.59
C GLY A 97 -4.39 -3.50 17.08
N VAL A 98 -4.18 -4.59 17.83
CA VAL A 98 -3.29 -5.70 17.41
C VAL A 98 -3.83 -6.38 16.15
N ALA A 99 -5.13 -6.59 16.04
CA ALA A 99 -5.72 -7.15 14.80
C ALA A 99 -5.46 -6.21 13.59
N LEU A 100 -5.61 -4.90 13.76
CA LEU A 100 -5.32 -3.91 12.73
C LEU A 100 -3.82 -3.85 12.36
N LEU A 101 -2.92 -4.11 13.31
CA LEU A 101 -1.49 -4.28 13.03
C LEU A 101 -1.28 -5.42 12.02
N PHE A 102 -1.91 -6.58 12.23
CA PHE A 102 -1.80 -7.71 11.31
C PHE A 102 -2.49 -7.45 9.96
N VAL A 103 -3.60 -6.72 9.93
CA VAL A 103 -4.22 -6.27 8.67
C VAL A 103 -3.23 -5.41 7.87
N GLY A 104 -2.58 -4.45 8.53
CA GLY A 104 -1.59 -3.57 7.87
C GLY A 104 -0.37 -4.34 7.37
N ILE A 105 0.17 -5.27 8.16
CA ILE A 105 1.28 -6.14 7.73
C ILE A 105 0.86 -7.00 6.52
N GLY A 106 -0.30 -7.64 6.60
CA GLY A 106 -0.80 -8.51 5.53
C GLY A 106 -0.98 -7.77 4.21
N GLN A 107 -1.67 -6.63 4.23
CA GLN A 107 -1.80 -5.77 3.06
C GLN A 107 -0.42 -5.35 2.54
N GLY A 108 0.44 -4.82 3.41
CA GLY A 108 1.75 -4.30 3.02
C GLY A 108 2.63 -5.35 2.34
N ILE A 109 2.63 -6.60 2.82
CA ILE A 109 3.41 -7.70 2.21
C ILE A 109 2.89 -8.03 0.81
N VAL A 110 1.57 -8.07 0.61
CA VAL A 110 0.99 -8.33 -0.71
C VAL A 110 1.34 -7.19 -1.67
N GLU A 111 1.18 -5.93 -1.24
CA GLU A 111 1.53 -4.77 -2.06
C GLU A 111 3.02 -4.77 -2.44
N TRP A 112 3.89 -5.05 -1.48
CA TRP A 112 5.33 -5.14 -1.71
C TRP A 112 5.68 -6.15 -2.80
N ARG A 113 5.19 -7.39 -2.67
CA ARG A 113 5.50 -8.47 -3.63
C ARG A 113 4.85 -8.23 -4.97
N SER A 114 3.59 -7.77 -4.99
CA SER A 114 2.87 -7.44 -6.21
C SER A 114 3.60 -6.36 -7.01
N ALA A 115 4.09 -5.29 -6.37
CA ALA A 115 4.82 -4.22 -7.04
C ALA A 115 6.11 -4.71 -7.71
N ILE A 116 6.88 -5.59 -7.04
CA ILE A 116 8.10 -6.16 -7.61
C ILE A 116 7.76 -7.01 -8.84
N TYR A 117 6.80 -7.92 -8.73
CA TYR A 117 6.39 -8.78 -9.85
C TYR A 117 5.79 -7.98 -11.01
N GLN A 118 5.05 -6.91 -10.71
CA GLN A 118 4.56 -6.00 -11.73
C GLN A 118 5.71 -5.26 -12.44
N GLY A 119 6.75 -4.86 -11.71
CA GLY A 119 7.95 -4.27 -12.27
C GLY A 119 8.71 -5.22 -13.22
N GLU A 120 8.87 -6.48 -12.82
CA GLU A 120 9.49 -7.53 -13.65
C GLU A 120 8.66 -7.80 -14.92
N THR A 121 7.33 -7.88 -14.78
CA THR A 121 6.43 -8.07 -15.91
C THR A 121 6.41 -6.84 -16.82
N SER A 122 6.49 -5.64 -16.25
CA SER A 122 6.64 -4.40 -17.02
C SER A 122 7.94 -4.35 -17.81
N ALA A 123 9.06 -4.80 -17.24
CA ALA A 123 10.34 -4.90 -17.96
C ALA A 123 10.24 -5.86 -19.17
N ALA A 124 9.58 -7.01 -19.00
CA ALA A 124 9.30 -7.92 -20.12
C ALA A 124 8.40 -7.27 -21.21
N ALA A 125 7.37 -6.52 -20.78
CA ALA A 125 6.49 -5.78 -21.68
C ALA A 125 7.23 -4.66 -22.43
N ILE A 126 8.17 -3.97 -21.79
CA ILE A 126 9.04 -2.96 -22.40
C ILE A 126 9.87 -3.59 -23.53
N ASN A 127 10.43 -4.77 -23.32
CA ASN A 127 11.17 -5.51 -24.35
C ASN A 127 10.29 -5.92 -25.53
N LEU A 128 9.02 -6.28 -25.27
CA LEU A 128 8.06 -6.53 -26.35
C LEU A 128 7.81 -5.27 -27.16
N VAL A 129 7.55 -4.13 -26.51
CA VAL A 129 7.29 -2.84 -27.18
C VAL A 129 8.52 -2.36 -27.95
N ALA A 130 9.73 -2.61 -27.46
CA ALA A 130 10.97 -2.29 -28.16
C ALA A 130 11.08 -3.01 -29.51
N LYS A 131 10.59 -4.25 -29.60
CA LYS A 131 10.59 -5.06 -30.82
C LYS A 131 9.35 -4.84 -31.67
N ARG A 132 8.22 -4.59 -31.06
CA ARG A 132 6.89 -4.45 -31.67
C ARG A 132 6.16 -3.23 -31.09
N PRO A 133 6.49 -2.00 -31.53
CA PRO A 133 5.89 -0.77 -30.99
C PRO A 133 4.37 -0.67 -31.20
N ASP A 134 3.83 -1.40 -32.17
CA ASP A 134 2.40 -1.56 -32.45
C ASP A 134 1.66 -2.35 -31.37
N GLU A 135 2.35 -3.19 -30.60
CA GLU A 135 1.78 -4.02 -29.53
C GLU A 135 1.75 -3.32 -28.15
N ALA A 136 2.13 -2.06 -28.04
CA ALA A 136 2.22 -1.34 -26.77
C ALA A 136 0.91 -1.39 -25.96
N GLY A 137 -0.26 -1.26 -26.62
CA GLY A 137 -1.56 -1.35 -25.94
C GLY A 137 -1.85 -2.73 -25.35
N ARG A 138 -1.40 -3.80 -25.98
CA ARG A 138 -1.56 -5.17 -25.47
C ARG A 138 -0.52 -5.50 -24.41
N ALA A 139 0.67 -4.95 -24.51
CA ALA A 139 1.75 -5.16 -23.56
C ALA A 139 1.39 -4.69 -22.14
N ILE A 140 0.58 -3.63 -22.00
CA ILE A 140 0.12 -3.10 -20.71
C ILE A 140 -0.76 -4.13 -19.95
N ILE A 141 -1.46 -5.01 -20.64
CA ILE A 141 -2.33 -6.00 -20.01
C ILE A 141 -1.50 -6.96 -19.11
N MET A 142 -0.27 -7.26 -19.50
CA MET A 142 0.58 -8.20 -18.76
C MET A 142 0.85 -7.74 -17.31
N PRO A 143 1.41 -6.55 -17.06
CA PRO A 143 1.58 -6.05 -15.70
C PRO A 143 0.25 -5.71 -15.01
N ALA A 144 -0.80 -5.31 -15.73
CA ALA A 144 -2.11 -5.03 -15.15
C ALA A 144 -2.76 -6.28 -14.52
N LEU A 145 -2.51 -7.47 -15.05
CA LEU A 145 -2.98 -8.71 -14.44
C LEU A 145 -2.32 -8.98 -13.07
N VAL A 146 -1.06 -8.59 -12.90
CA VAL A 146 -0.37 -8.72 -11.61
C VAL A 146 -0.99 -7.79 -10.56
N GLU A 147 -1.43 -6.60 -10.97
CA GLU A 147 -2.03 -5.60 -10.09
C GLU A 147 -3.32 -6.06 -9.42
N THR A 148 -4.07 -6.97 -10.06
CA THR A 148 -5.38 -7.40 -9.55
C THR A 148 -5.32 -7.92 -8.11
N TYR A 149 -4.25 -8.60 -7.72
CA TYR A 149 -4.10 -9.12 -6.36
C TYR A 149 -3.77 -8.04 -5.33
N ALA A 150 -3.12 -6.96 -5.73
CA ALA A 150 -2.94 -5.78 -4.90
C ALA A 150 -4.28 -5.11 -4.59
N VAL A 151 -5.13 -4.93 -5.60
CA VAL A 151 -6.49 -4.40 -5.41
C VAL A 151 -7.32 -5.29 -4.47
N VAL A 152 -7.23 -6.61 -4.61
CA VAL A 152 -7.90 -7.56 -3.70
C VAL A 152 -7.39 -7.41 -2.28
N ALA A 153 -6.08 -7.23 -2.07
CA ALA A 153 -5.50 -7.03 -0.74
C ALA A 153 -5.98 -5.71 -0.11
N LEU A 154 -6.05 -4.63 -0.87
CA LEU A 154 -6.61 -3.35 -0.42
C LEU A 154 -8.08 -3.52 0.01
N LEU A 155 -8.91 -4.14 -0.83
CA LEU A 155 -10.32 -4.34 -0.52
C LEU A 155 -10.51 -5.22 0.74
N ALA A 156 -9.72 -6.28 0.88
CA ALA A 156 -9.73 -7.12 2.07
C ALA A 156 -9.35 -6.34 3.33
N ALA A 157 -8.30 -5.51 3.26
CA ALA A 157 -7.87 -4.66 4.37
C ALA A 157 -8.94 -3.63 4.77
N ILE A 158 -9.61 -3.01 3.79
CA ILE A 158 -10.74 -2.09 4.03
C ILE A 158 -11.87 -2.82 4.75
N LEU A 159 -12.31 -3.98 4.23
CA LEU A 159 -13.40 -4.75 4.84
C LEU A 159 -13.05 -5.23 6.25
N MET A 160 -11.85 -5.76 6.47
CA MET A 160 -11.38 -6.18 7.79
C MET A 160 -11.35 -5.00 8.76
N THR A 161 -10.85 -3.84 8.32
CA THR A 161 -10.84 -2.63 9.14
C THR A 161 -12.26 -2.18 9.51
N LEU A 162 -13.21 -2.20 8.57
CA LEU A 162 -14.62 -1.89 8.84
C LEU A 162 -15.23 -2.80 9.90
N TRP A 163 -15.00 -4.10 9.81
CA TRP A 163 -15.52 -5.07 10.78
C TRP A 163 -14.91 -4.91 12.15
N LEU A 164 -13.58 -4.73 12.22
CA LEU A 164 -12.84 -4.57 13.47
C LEU A 164 -13.13 -3.24 14.18
N THR A 165 -13.56 -2.22 13.45
CA THR A 165 -13.86 -0.90 13.99
C THR A 165 -15.35 -0.59 14.06
N ASN A 166 -16.20 -1.63 14.13
CA ASN A 166 -17.63 -1.46 14.34
C ASN A 166 -17.89 -0.80 15.71
N SER A 167 -18.93 0.02 15.80
CA SER A 167 -19.28 0.83 16.98
C SER A 167 -19.41 0.06 18.30
N SER A 168 -19.72 -1.25 18.24
CA SER A 168 -19.78 -2.13 19.41
C SER A 168 -18.42 -2.46 20.04
N LEU A 169 -17.31 -2.16 19.34
CA LEU A 169 -15.94 -2.50 19.73
C LEU A 169 -15.08 -1.24 20.00
N THR A 170 -15.70 -0.07 20.10
CA THR A 170 -14.95 1.19 20.34
C THR A 170 -14.89 1.55 21.84
N VAL A 171 -13.87 2.33 22.20
CA VAL A 171 -13.65 2.89 23.55
C VAL A 171 -13.40 4.39 23.46
N ALA A 172 -13.42 5.11 24.59
CA ALA A 172 -13.11 6.53 24.62
C ALA A 172 -11.70 6.82 24.09
N ASN A 173 -11.58 7.85 23.24
CA ASN A 173 -10.29 8.24 22.66
C ASN A 173 -9.56 9.22 23.58
N PRO A 174 -8.39 8.86 24.12
CA PRO A 174 -7.61 9.75 24.97
C PRO A 174 -7.09 11.00 24.24
N LEU A 175 -6.95 10.96 22.91
CA LEU A 175 -6.55 12.14 22.13
C LEU A 175 -7.64 13.20 22.04
N ALA A 176 -8.91 12.82 22.21
CA ALA A 176 -10.03 13.77 22.17
C ALA A 176 -10.17 14.61 23.44
N ALA A 177 -9.57 14.17 24.56
CA ALA A 177 -9.67 14.87 25.86
C ALA A 177 -8.70 16.05 25.99
N GLY A 178 -7.81 16.27 25.03
CA GLY A 178 -6.80 17.35 25.03
C GLY A 178 -6.99 18.41 23.92
N ALA A 179 -8.10 18.36 23.19
CA ALA A 179 -8.46 19.33 22.14
C ALA A 179 -9.62 20.27 22.68
#